data_4c03be25e52cf5d81117378d0b06f0fa
#
_entry.id   4c03be25e52cf5d81117378d0b06f0fa
#
_cell.length_a   1.000
_cell.length_b   1.000
_cell.length_c   1.000
_cell.angle_alpha   90.00
_cell.angle_beta   90.00
_cell.angle_gamma   90.00
#
_symmetry.space_group_name_H-M   'P 1'
#
loop_
_entity.id
_entity.type
_entity.pdbx_description
1 polymer ?
#
loop_
_entity_poly.entity_id
_entity_poly.type
_entity_poly.pdbx_seq_one_letter_code
_entity_poly.pdbx_strand_id
1 'polypeptide(L)' 'MDPAEELEMLKSESEAVKHDLETINRRINELEQKAAK' A
#
# COMPACT_ATOMS: atom_id res chain seq x y z
N MET A 1 22.10 -9.39 11.11
CA MET A 1 21.23 -8.24 11.36
C MET A 1 20.49 -8.43 12.69
N ASP A 2 20.44 -7.40 13.47
CA ASP A 2 19.73 -7.44 14.75
C ASP A 2 18.23 -7.63 14.52
N PRO A 3 17.59 -8.57 15.23
CA PRO A 3 16.14 -8.78 15.09
C PRO A 3 15.30 -7.52 15.30
N ALA A 4 15.72 -6.64 16.19
CA ALA A 4 15.00 -5.39 16.42
C ALA A 4 15.08 -4.44 15.22
N GLU A 5 16.22 -4.38 14.58
CA GLU A 5 16.39 -3.56 13.37
C GLU A 5 15.61 -4.14 12.21
N GLU A 6 15.62 -5.46 12.07
CA GLU A 6 14.85 -6.13 11.04
C GLU A 6 13.36 -5.89 11.22
N LEU A 7 12.88 -5.97 12.45
CA LEU A 7 11.48 -5.70 12.75
C LEU A 7 11.08 -4.28 12.34
N GLU A 8 11.92 -3.29 12.64
CA GLU A 8 11.65 -1.91 12.25
C GLU A 8 11.60 -1.74 10.74
N MET A 9 12.52 -2.39 10.01
CA MET A 9 12.52 -2.37 8.55
C MET A 9 11.25 -2.96 7.98
N LEU A 10 10.86 -4.12 8.49
CA LEU A 10 9.67 -4.82 7.99
C LEU A 10 8.39 -4.03 8.28
N LYS A 11 8.31 -3.40 9.44
CA LYS A 11 7.18 -2.52 9.76
C LYS A 11 7.10 -1.35 8.80
N SER A 12 8.23 -0.72 8.52
CA SER A 12 8.29 0.41 7.59
C SER A 12 7.86 -0.01 6.19
N GLU A 13 8.36 -1.15 5.72
CA GLU A 13 7.99 -1.67 4.41
C GLU A 13 6.51 -2.03 4.34
N SER A 14 5.99 -2.62 5.40
CA SER A 14 4.57 -2.97 5.49
C SER A 14 3.67 -1.74 5.37
N GLU A 15 4.05 -0.65 6.05
CA GLU A 15 3.31 0.60 5.96
C GLU A 15 3.35 1.19 4.55
N ALA A 16 4.52 1.14 3.90
CA ALA A 16 4.67 1.64 2.54
C ALA A 16 3.82 0.84 1.54
N VAL A 17 3.83 -0.49 1.66
CA VAL A 17 3.04 -1.37 0.80
C VAL A 17 1.55 -1.14 1.03
N LYS A 18 1.14 -0.98 2.28
CA LYS A 18 -0.26 -0.68 2.62
C LYS A 18 -0.72 0.62 1.98
N HIS A 19 0.12 1.65 2.04
CA HIS A 19 -0.19 2.95 1.43
C HIS A 19 -0.30 2.82 -0.09
N ASP A 20 0.61 2.07 -0.71
CA ASP A 20 0.57 1.84 -2.15
C ASP A 20 -0.71 1.11 -2.54
N LEU A 21 -1.09 0.11 -1.77
CA LEU A 21 -2.33 -0.63 -2.01
C LEU A 21 -3.56 0.28 -1.94
N GLU A 22 -3.60 1.16 -0.95
CA GLU A 22 -4.70 2.11 -0.82
C GLU A 22 -4.78 3.05 -2.03
N THR A 23 -3.63 3.51 -2.50
CA THR A 23 -3.55 4.39 -3.68
C THR A 23 -4.04 3.67 -4.93
N ILE A 24 -3.61 2.43 -5.13
CA ILE A 24 -4.04 1.61 -6.26
C ILE A 24 -5.54 1.37 -6.21
N ASN A 25 -6.07 0.99 -5.06
CA ASN A 25 -7.49 0.72 -4.90
C ASN A 25 -8.34 1.96 -5.16
N ARG A 26 -7.87 3.12 -4.73
CA ARG A 26 -8.56 4.38 -5.00
C ARG A 26 -8.61 4.65 -6.50
N ARG A 27 -7.51 4.41 -7.21
CA ARG A 27 -7.46 4.63 -8.66
C ARG A 27 -8.37 3.67 -9.39
N ILE A 28 -8.38 2.41 -8.97
CA ILE A 28 -9.29 1.41 -9.55
C ILE A 28 -10.74 1.87 -9.41
N ASN A 29 -11.11 2.31 -8.22
CA ASN A 29 -12.46 2.79 -7.94
C ASN A 29 -12.83 3.98 -8.81
N GLU A 30 -11.93 4.93 -8.98
CA GLU A 30 -12.16 6.09 -9.84
C GLU A 30 -12.39 5.67 -11.30
N LEU A 31 -11.57 4.76 -11.80
CA LEU A 31 -11.68 4.29 -13.17
C LEU A 31 -12.94 3.45 -13.39
N GLU A 32 -13.32 2.66 -12.41
CA GLU A 32 -14.57 1.89 -12.49
C GLU A 32 -15.78 2.81 -12.59
N GLN A 33 -15.77 3.89 -11.83
CA GLN A 33 -16.85 4.89 -11.89
C GLN A 33 -16.92 5.56 -13.25
N LYS A 34 -15.78 5.86 -13.83
CA LYS A 34 -15.74 6.47 -15.17
C LYS A 34 -16.17 5.49 -16.26
N ALA A 35 -15.80 4.23 -16.12
CA ALA A 35 -16.13 3.19 -17.09
C ALA A 35 -17.59 2.75 -17.03
N ALA A 36 -18.25 3.01 -15.91
CA ALA A 36 -19.63 2.59 -15.67
C ALA A 36 -20.68 3.45 -16.38
N LYS A 37 -20.28 4.43 -17.12
CA LYS A 37 -21.18 5.31 -17.89
C LYS A 37 -21.90 4.58 -19.01
#